data_4b7e2e91105fd2f618c61eb4e0007ba2
#
_entry.id   4b7e2e91105fd2f618c61eb4e0007ba2
#
_cell.length_a   1.000
_cell.length_b   1.000
_cell.length_c   1.000
_cell.angle_alpha   90.00
_cell.angle_beta   90.00
_cell.angle_gamma   90.00
#
_symmetry.space_group_name_H-M   'P 1'
#
loop_
_entity.id
_entity.type
_entity.pdbx_description
1 polymer ?
#
loop_
_entity_poly.entity_id
_entity_poly.type
_entity_poly.pdbx_seq_one_letter_code
_entity_poly.pdbx_strand_id
1 'polypeptide(L)'
;LLKIAAPCGPPYKFWALTYMGLSYIYLYESEEIMLVKQAKQLTGSLTRTSKMPGLSYSISAWRCKTGAKLRKIPGSVCAGCYALKGNYTRYPAIRAAQNLRMQKLKNKKWIEAMATQVKRQKFFRWHDAGDIQSVEHLNKIFEVCKLTPDTQHWIPTREAQFLKNIDPATVPANLIIRMSSHMVDQGPVKFWPWTSTVTSKGGATCPAPKQGGKCLDCRACWTRSIANINYGKH
;
A
#
# COMPACT_ATOMS: atom_id res chain seq x y z
N LEU A 1 10.58 -26.22 -47.19
CA LEU A 1 10.91 -25.72 -45.87
C LEU A 1 9.89 -24.62 -45.48
N LEU A 2 8.73 -25.03 -44.89
CA LEU A 2 7.76 -24.10 -44.35
C LEU A 2 8.19 -23.72 -42.90
N LYS A 3 8.44 -22.44 -42.67
CA LYS A 3 8.58 -21.87 -41.32
C LYS A 3 7.17 -21.67 -40.73
N ILE A 4 6.81 -22.49 -39.73
CA ILE A 4 5.60 -22.29 -38.94
C ILE A 4 5.97 -21.28 -37.84
N ALA A 5 5.32 -20.11 -37.85
CA ALA A 5 5.43 -19.10 -36.81
C ALA A 5 4.77 -19.62 -35.53
N ALA A 6 5.48 -19.55 -34.41
CA ALA A 6 4.95 -19.90 -33.12
C ALA A 6 3.92 -18.82 -32.65
N PRO A 7 2.79 -19.21 -32.05
CA PRO A 7 1.82 -18.25 -31.52
C PRO A 7 2.37 -17.57 -30.25
N CYS A 8 2.22 -16.25 -30.20
CA CYS A 8 2.51 -15.41 -29.05
C CYS A 8 1.45 -15.65 -27.96
N GLY A 9 1.76 -16.49 -26.96
CA GLY A 9 0.91 -16.75 -25.79
C GLY A 9 1.68 -16.49 -24.48
N PRO A 10 0.98 -16.32 -23.34
CA PRO A 10 1.61 -16.06 -22.05
C PRO A 10 2.49 -17.23 -21.57
N PRO A 11 3.47 -16.99 -20.67
CA PRO A 11 4.45 -18.01 -20.28
C PRO A 11 3.79 -19.15 -19.48
N TYR A 12 3.90 -20.36 -20.03
CA TYR A 12 3.43 -21.59 -19.37
C TYR A 12 4.59 -22.24 -18.59
N LYS A 13 4.35 -22.67 -17.35
CA LYS A 13 5.29 -23.55 -16.62
C LYS A 13 5.00 -24.99 -16.98
N PHE A 14 5.99 -25.67 -17.54
CA PHE A 14 5.94 -27.10 -17.85
C PHE A 14 6.48 -27.92 -16.69
N TRP A 15 5.72 -28.93 -16.24
CA TRP A 15 6.20 -30.00 -15.41
C TRP A 15 6.13 -31.29 -16.22
N ALA A 16 7.27 -31.92 -16.43
CA ALA A 16 7.35 -33.21 -17.10
C ALA A 16 7.57 -34.31 -16.05
N LEU A 17 6.67 -35.26 -15.97
CA LEU A 17 6.86 -36.52 -15.26
C LEU A 17 7.09 -37.60 -16.31
N THR A 18 8.30 -38.19 -16.34
CA THR A 18 8.62 -39.37 -17.13
C THR A 18 8.27 -40.61 -16.32
N TYR A 19 7.35 -41.43 -16.81
CA TYR A 19 7.20 -42.82 -16.41
C TYR A 19 7.05 -43.70 -17.64
N MET A 20 7.63 -44.90 -17.55
CA MET A 20 7.84 -45.85 -18.66
C MET A 20 6.66 -46.01 -19.62
N GLY A 21 6.89 -45.79 -20.88
CA GLY A 21 6.11 -46.31 -22.01
C GLY A 21 4.69 -45.78 -22.14
N LEU A 22 4.49 -44.86 -23.12
CA LEU A 22 3.20 -44.47 -23.69
C LEU A 22 2.35 -43.47 -22.91
N SER A 23 2.26 -42.28 -23.48
CA SER A 23 1.34 -41.18 -23.24
C SER A 23 1.85 -40.07 -22.32
N TYR A 24 2.28 -38.97 -22.91
CA TYR A 24 2.49 -37.69 -22.22
C TYR A 24 1.14 -37.10 -21.90
N ILE A 25 0.79 -37.04 -20.61
CA ILE A 25 -0.35 -36.26 -20.13
C ILE A 25 0.19 -34.86 -19.77
N TYR A 26 -0.08 -33.88 -20.60
CA TYR A 26 0.16 -32.47 -20.28
C TYR A 26 -0.96 -31.98 -19.36
N LEU A 27 -0.66 -31.81 -18.06
CA LEU A 27 -1.54 -31.10 -17.14
C LEU A 27 -1.30 -29.59 -17.35
N TYR A 28 -2.22 -28.95 -18.03
CA TYR A 28 -2.32 -27.50 -18.07
C TYR A 28 -2.96 -27.04 -16.77
N GLU A 29 -2.19 -26.53 -15.80
CA GLU A 29 -2.77 -25.64 -14.79
C GLU A 29 -3.00 -24.28 -15.47
N SER A 30 -4.21 -24.05 -15.96
CA SER A 30 -4.66 -22.71 -16.32
C SER A 30 -4.71 -21.90 -15.05
N GLU A 31 -3.78 -20.95 -14.85
CA GLU A 31 -3.91 -19.96 -13.80
C GLU A 31 -5.25 -19.23 -14.05
N GLU A 32 -6.24 -19.52 -13.21
CA GLU A 32 -7.56 -18.90 -13.31
C GLU A 32 -7.43 -17.38 -13.14
N ILE A 33 -7.66 -16.62 -14.23
CA ILE A 33 -7.55 -15.16 -14.21
C ILE A 33 -8.58 -14.60 -13.25
N MET A 34 -8.13 -14.11 -12.10
CA MET A 34 -9.01 -13.50 -11.11
C MET A 34 -9.67 -12.23 -11.65
N LEU A 35 -10.99 -12.20 -11.69
CA LEU A 35 -11.75 -11.01 -12.08
C LEU A 35 -11.72 -9.96 -10.96
N VAL A 36 -11.77 -8.67 -11.35
CA VAL A 36 -11.80 -7.54 -10.38
C VAL A 36 -12.99 -7.65 -9.42
N LYS A 37 -14.13 -8.18 -9.85
CA LYS A 37 -15.30 -8.42 -8.98
C LYS A 37 -14.98 -9.43 -7.88
N GLN A 38 -14.35 -10.54 -8.22
CA GLN A 38 -13.89 -11.58 -7.26
C GLN A 38 -12.81 -11.01 -6.32
N ALA A 39 -11.83 -10.27 -6.86
CA ALA A 39 -10.80 -9.61 -6.07
C ALA A 39 -11.39 -8.69 -5.00
N LYS A 40 -12.40 -7.88 -5.33
CA LYS A 40 -13.12 -7.02 -4.38
C LYS A 40 -13.83 -7.82 -3.27
N GLN A 41 -14.36 -9.00 -3.59
CA GLN A 41 -14.96 -9.88 -2.58
C GLN A 41 -13.91 -10.41 -1.59
N LEU A 42 -12.68 -10.67 -2.06
CA LEU A 42 -11.60 -11.25 -1.26
C LEU A 42 -10.85 -10.23 -0.39
N THR A 43 -10.77 -8.97 -0.79
CA THR A 43 -9.97 -7.94 -0.08
C THR A 43 -10.79 -6.73 0.38
N GLY A 44 -12.01 -6.55 -0.11
CA GLY A 44 -12.75 -5.30 -0.06
C GLY A 44 -12.38 -4.37 -1.21
N SER A 45 -13.28 -3.46 -1.56
CA SER A 45 -13.05 -2.47 -2.63
C SER A 45 -12.00 -1.44 -2.23
N LEU A 46 -11.22 -0.94 -3.19
CA LEU A 46 -10.31 0.19 -3.00
C LEU A 46 -11.08 1.50 -2.84
N THR A 47 -10.43 2.49 -2.25
CA THR A 47 -10.99 3.82 -2.02
C THR A 47 -10.44 4.81 -3.04
N ARG A 48 -11.30 5.66 -3.59
CA ARG A 48 -10.87 6.84 -4.37
C ARG A 48 -10.87 8.05 -3.44
N THR A 49 -9.70 8.58 -3.15
CA THR A 49 -9.56 9.82 -2.37
C THR A 49 -9.57 11.02 -3.31
N SER A 50 -10.21 12.12 -2.91
CA SER A 50 -10.28 13.34 -3.70
C SER A 50 -8.94 14.08 -3.84
N LYS A 51 -8.01 13.82 -2.91
CA LYS A 51 -6.72 14.50 -2.81
C LYS A 51 -5.67 13.95 -3.77
N MET A 52 -5.66 12.64 -4.03
CA MET A 52 -4.56 11.93 -4.67
C MET A 52 -4.92 11.44 -6.08
N PRO A 53 -3.93 11.24 -6.96
CA PRO A 53 -4.15 10.84 -8.34
C PRO A 53 -4.62 9.40 -8.52
N GLY A 54 -4.42 8.53 -7.53
CA GLY A 54 -4.72 7.09 -7.61
C GLY A 54 -5.70 6.61 -6.55
N LEU A 55 -5.91 5.30 -6.54
CA LEU A 55 -6.69 4.63 -5.52
C LEU A 55 -5.86 4.42 -4.25
N SER A 56 -6.56 4.13 -3.14
CA SER A 56 -5.95 3.82 -1.87
C SER A 56 -6.61 2.61 -1.20
N TYR A 57 -5.89 2.01 -0.25
CA TYR A 57 -6.39 0.98 0.63
C TYR A 57 -6.38 1.50 2.06
N SER A 58 -7.54 1.65 2.67
CA SER A 58 -7.68 2.08 4.06
C SER A 58 -8.19 0.94 4.94
N ILE A 59 -7.67 0.88 6.15
CA ILE A 59 -8.17 0.03 7.23
C ILE A 59 -8.50 0.89 8.45
N SER A 60 -9.13 0.32 9.46
CA SER A 60 -9.60 1.09 10.60
C SER A 60 -8.44 1.73 11.39
N ALA A 61 -8.42 3.05 11.50
CA ALA A 61 -7.44 3.79 12.29
C ALA A 61 -7.54 3.50 13.80
N TRP A 62 -8.68 2.98 14.28
CA TRP A 62 -8.83 2.48 15.65
C TRP A 62 -7.92 1.28 15.94
N ARG A 63 -7.43 0.58 14.91
CA ARG A 63 -6.56 -0.59 15.00
C ARG A 63 -5.06 -0.27 14.85
N CYS A 64 -4.68 1.02 14.66
CA CYS A 64 -3.27 1.42 14.70
C CYS A 64 -2.66 1.06 16.05
N LYS A 65 -1.50 0.41 16.07
CA LYS A 65 -0.82 0.01 17.31
C LYS A 65 -0.08 1.20 17.93
N THR A 66 0.86 1.76 17.21
CA THR A 66 1.62 2.96 17.61
C THR A 66 0.69 4.18 17.71
N GLY A 67 -0.17 4.37 16.71
CA GLY A 67 -1.14 5.48 16.71
C GLY A 67 -2.08 5.49 17.88
N ALA A 68 -2.50 4.32 18.41
CA ALA A 68 -3.35 4.23 19.60
C ALA A 68 -2.63 4.74 20.87
N LYS A 69 -1.33 4.48 21.00
CA LYS A 69 -0.50 4.99 22.09
C LYS A 69 -0.28 6.50 21.95
N LEU A 70 0.14 6.94 20.78
CA LEU A 70 0.43 8.34 20.47
C LEU A 70 -0.80 9.25 20.61
N ARG A 71 -1.99 8.73 20.37
CA ARG A 71 -3.26 9.48 20.51
C ARG A 71 -3.44 10.07 21.90
N LYS A 72 -2.87 9.42 22.92
CA LYS A 72 -2.94 9.85 24.32
C LYS A 72 -1.85 10.87 24.69
N ILE A 73 -0.92 11.16 23.78
CA ILE A 73 0.23 12.03 24.03
C ILE A 73 -0.03 13.40 23.39
N PRO A 74 -0.17 14.46 24.17
CA PRO A 74 -0.31 15.82 23.67
C PRO A 74 0.88 16.18 22.76
N GLY A 75 0.62 16.91 21.69
CA GLY A 75 1.66 17.28 20.70
C GLY A 75 2.04 16.18 19.73
N SER A 76 1.56 14.94 19.91
CA SER A 76 1.76 13.90 18.90
C SER A 76 0.91 14.16 17.65
N VAL A 77 1.39 13.69 16.50
CA VAL A 77 0.64 13.78 15.23
C VAL A 77 -0.68 12.99 15.31
N CYS A 78 -0.73 11.93 16.12
CA CYS A 78 -1.91 11.08 16.27
C CYS A 78 -2.92 11.64 17.29
N ALA A 79 -2.58 12.61 18.14
CA ALA A 79 -3.53 13.24 19.06
C ALA A 79 -4.68 13.94 18.31
N GLY A 80 -4.39 14.47 17.12
CA GLY A 80 -5.37 15.10 16.24
C GLY A 80 -5.74 14.27 15.01
N CYS A 81 -5.66 12.94 15.05
CA CYS A 81 -5.77 12.06 13.89
C CYS A 81 -7.03 12.34 13.06
N TYR A 82 -6.84 12.76 11.82
CA TYR A 82 -7.93 13.05 10.87
C TYR A 82 -8.79 11.82 10.55
N ALA A 83 -8.19 10.63 10.57
CA ALA A 83 -8.88 9.36 10.26
C ALA A 83 -9.82 8.89 11.40
N LEU A 84 -9.86 9.63 12.49
CA LEU A 84 -10.81 9.44 13.61
C LEU A 84 -11.83 10.58 13.71
N LYS A 85 -11.92 11.41 12.69
CA LYS A 85 -12.81 12.59 12.60
C LYS A 85 -13.45 12.67 11.21
N GLY A 86 -14.34 13.64 11.06
CA GLY A 86 -14.95 14.01 9.78
C GLY A 86 -15.59 12.81 9.07
N ASN A 87 -15.35 12.67 7.78
CA ASN A 87 -15.98 11.64 6.94
C ASN A 87 -15.66 10.21 7.35
N TYR A 88 -14.48 9.96 7.93
CA TYR A 88 -14.10 8.61 8.41
C TYR A 88 -14.97 8.11 9.56
N THR A 89 -15.59 9.00 10.32
CA THR A 89 -16.48 8.66 11.43
C THR A 89 -17.94 8.97 11.16
N ARG A 90 -18.21 9.99 10.35
CA ARG A 90 -19.57 10.41 9.99
C ARG A 90 -20.32 9.34 9.21
N TYR A 91 -19.66 8.69 8.26
CA TYR A 91 -20.30 7.71 7.36
C TYR A 91 -20.09 6.28 7.84
N PRO A 92 -21.16 5.58 8.32
CA PRO A 92 -21.06 4.17 8.75
C PRO A 92 -20.48 3.25 7.66
N ALA A 93 -20.80 3.49 6.40
CA ALA A 93 -20.32 2.70 5.27
C ALA A 93 -18.77 2.72 5.16
N ILE A 94 -18.12 3.85 5.47
CA ILE A 94 -16.64 3.95 5.45
C ILE A 94 -16.06 3.05 6.56
N ARG A 95 -16.63 3.11 7.77
CA ARG A 95 -16.20 2.26 8.89
C ARG A 95 -16.42 0.78 8.61
N ALA A 96 -17.58 0.43 8.04
CA ALA A 96 -17.88 -0.94 7.65
C ALA A 96 -16.87 -1.46 6.61
N ALA A 97 -16.56 -0.67 5.58
CA ALA A 97 -15.58 -1.02 4.56
C ALA A 97 -14.16 -1.19 5.15
N GLN A 98 -13.73 -0.33 6.07
CA GLN A 98 -12.44 -0.44 6.74
C GLN A 98 -12.35 -1.70 7.62
N ASN A 99 -13.41 -2.02 8.36
CA ASN A 99 -13.47 -3.23 9.19
C ASN A 99 -13.48 -4.49 8.32
N LEU A 100 -14.22 -4.49 7.21
CA LEU A 100 -14.21 -5.59 6.25
C LEU A 100 -12.80 -5.84 5.71
N ARG A 101 -12.07 -4.80 5.31
CA ARG A 101 -10.69 -4.92 4.82
C ARG A 101 -9.77 -5.50 5.90
N MET A 102 -9.92 -5.10 7.16
CA MET A 102 -9.17 -5.70 8.28
C MET A 102 -9.41 -7.22 8.40
N GLN A 103 -10.66 -7.66 8.32
CA GLN A 103 -10.99 -9.10 8.36
C GLN A 103 -10.38 -9.85 7.17
N LYS A 104 -10.44 -9.23 5.97
CA LYS A 104 -9.94 -9.82 4.73
C LYS A 104 -8.42 -9.93 4.64
N LEU A 105 -7.64 -9.22 5.47
CA LEU A 105 -6.17 -9.37 5.53
C LEU A 105 -5.71 -10.83 5.76
N LYS A 106 -6.55 -11.66 6.38
CA LYS A 106 -6.28 -13.07 6.66
C LYS A 106 -6.58 -13.99 5.46
N ASN A 107 -7.18 -13.49 4.39
CA ASN A 107 -7.54 -14.30 3.23
C ASN A 107 -6.25 -14.82 2.55
N LYS A 108 -6.22 -16.11 2.21
CA LYS A 108 -5.06 -16.74 1.55
C LYS A 108 -4.77 -16.14 0.17
N LYS A 109 -5.80 -15.78 -0.59
CA LYS A 109 -5.70 -15.15 -1.92
C LYS A 109 -5.63 -13.61 -1.86
N TRP A 110 -5.30 -13.02 -0.70
CA TRP A 110 -5.30 -11.57 -0.53
C TRP A 110 -4.28 -10.89 -1.43
N ILE A 111 -3.09 -11.48 -1.62
CA ILE A 111 -1.99 -10.92 -2.42
C ILE A 111 -2.42 -10.81 -3.89
N GLU A 112 -2.88 -11.91 -4.50
CA GLU A 112 -3.30 -11.93 -5.90
C GLU A 112 -4.52 -11.03 -6.14
N ALA A 113 -5.46 -11.04 -5.19
CA ALA A 113 -6.65 -10.20 -5.26
C ALA A 113 -6.32 -8.69 -5.15
N MET A 114 -5.38 -8.31 -4.29
CA MET A 114 -4.89 -6.93 -4.24
C MET A 114 -4.13 -6.55 -5.51
N ALA A 115 -3.24 -7.40 -6.00
CA ALA A 115 -2.52 -7.17 -7.25
C ALA A 115 -3.50 -6.97 -8.43
N THR A 116 -4.55 -7.80 -8.53
CA THR A 116 -5.61 -7.68 -9.54
C THR A 116 -6.32 -6.33 -9.50
N GLN A 117 -6.58 -5.77 -8.31
CA GLN A 117 -7.21 -4.46 -8.18
C GLN A 117 -6.24 -3.29 -8.47
N VAL A 118 -4.95 -3.47 -8.18
CA VAL A 118 -3.95 -2.39 -8.21
C VAL A 118 -3.21 -2.30 -9.54
N LYS A 119 -3.00 -3.38 -10.28
CA LYS A 119 -2.16 -3.46 -11.50
C LYS A 119 -2.48 -2.42 -12.60
N ARG A 120 -3.69 -1.83 -12.61
CA ARG A 120 -4.08 -0.78 -13.56
C ARG A 120 -3.87 0.64 -13.03
N GLN A 121 -3.32 0.79 -11.81
CA GLN A 121 -3.07 2.10 -11.21
C GLN A 121 -1.62 2.53 -11.51
N LYS A 122 -1.43 3.74 -12.00
CA LYS A 122 -0.08 4.32 -12.11
C LYS A 122 0.51 4.66 -10.74
N PHE A 123 -0.34 5.14 -9.81
CA PHE A 123 0.01 5.49 -8.44
C PHE A 123 -0.97 4.84 -7.46
N PHE A 124 -0.45 4.30 -6.37
CA PHE A 124 -1.24 3.68 -5.33
C PHE A 124 -0.76 4.08 -3.94
N ARG A 125 -1.71 4.34 -3.01
CA ARG A 125 -1.39 4.62 -1.61
C ARG A 125 -1.92 3.53 -0.70
N TRP A 126 -1.05 2.99 0.10
CA TRP A 126 -1.43 2.18 1.25
C TRP A 126 -1.81 3.08 2.43
N HIS A 127 -2.84 2.70 3.16
CA HIS A 127 -3.26 3.30 4.42
C HIS A 127 -3.46 4.83 4.39
N ASP A 128 -4.42 5.31 3.59
CA ASP A 128 -4.95 6.67 3.77
C ASP A 128 -5.64 6.82 5.15
N ALA A 129 -6.11 5.70 5.75
CA ALA A 129 -6.46 5.54 7.14
C ALA A 129 -5.97 4.19 7.65
N GLY A 130 -5.62 4.09 8.92
CA GLY A 130 -4.99 2.90 9.51
C GLY A 130 -3.48 2.87 9.33
N ASP A 131 -2.84 1.75 9.67
CA ASP A 131 -1.40 1.54 9.56
C ASP A 131 -1.09 0.05 9.42
N ILE A 132 0.17 -0.32 9.15
CA ILE A 132 0.66 -1.71 9.08
C ILE A 132 0.27 -2.45 10.37
N GLN A 133 -0.22 -3.69 10.24
CA GLN A 133 -0.73 -4.47 11.36
C GLN A 133 0.29 -5.50 11.90
N SER A 134 1.24 -5.92 11.06
CA SER A 134 2.27 -6.91 11.40
C SER A 134 3.35 -6.91 10.34
N VAL A 135 4.46 -7.59 10.61
CA VAL A 135 5.51 -7.89 9.61
C VAL A 135 4.92 -8.72 8.47
N GLU A 136 4.05 -9.69 8.78
CA GLU A 136 3.36 -10.49 7.75
C GLU A 136 2.53 -9.61 6.81
N HIS A 137 1.80 -8.62 7.36
CA HIS A 137 1.03 -7.68 6.52
C HIS A 137 1.96 -6.86 5.61
N LEU A 138 3.11 -6.41 6.13
CA LEU A 138 4.10 -5.68 5.33
C LEU A 138 4.68 -6.56 4.22
N ASN A 139 5.00 -7.82 4.52
CA ASN A 139 5.48 -8.77 3.51
C ASN A 139 4.43 -9.05 2.42
N LYS A 140 3.16 -9.16 2.78
CA LYS A 140 2.07 -9.26 1.78
C LYS A 140 2.02 -8.03 0.87
N ILE A 141 2.25 -6.83 1.42
CA ILE A 141 2.34 -5.60 0.62
C ILE A 141 3.54 -5.66 -0.34
N PHE A 142 4.68 -6.17 0.10
CA PHE A 142 5.86 -6.35 -0.77
C PHE A 142 5.55 -7.28 -1.95
N GLU A 143 4.87 -8.41 -1.69
CA GLU A 143 4.48 -9.33 -2.77
C GLU A 143 3.49 -8.67 -3.76
N VAL A 144 2.52 -7.90 -3.27
CA VAL A 144 1.64 -7.11 -4.17
C VAL A 144 2.45 -6.15 -5.03
N CYS A 145 3.45 -5.45 -4.47
CA CYS A 145 4.30 -4.53 -5.23
C CYS A 145 5.10 -5.27 -6.32
N LYS A 146 5.65 -6.45 -6.01
CA LYS A 146 6.36 -7.30 -6.99
C LYS A 146 5.44 -7.74 -8.13
N LEU A 147 4.18 -8.08 -7.83
CA LEU A 147 3.17 -8.48 -8.83
C LEU A 147 2.59 -7.29 -9.64
N THR A 148 2.93 -6.06 -9.28
CA THR A 148 2.42 -4.85 -9.93
C THR A 148 3.58 -3.87 -10.25
N PRO A 149 4.58 -4.29 -11.07
CA PRO A 149 5.82 -3.54 -11.28
C PRO A 149 5.59 -2.15 -11.89
N ASP A 150 4.54 -1.96 -12.68
CA ASP A 150 4.22 -0.69 -13.33
C ASP A 150 3.48 0.30 -12.42
N THR A 151 3.08 -0.13 -11.22
CA THR A 151 2.42 0.72 -10.23
C THR A 151 3.43 1.29 -9.24
N GLN A 152 3.44 2.60 -9.05
CA GLN A 152 4.23 3.26 -8.00
C GLN A 152 3.44 3.24 -6.68
N HIS A 153 3.98 2.59 -5.67
CA HIS A 153 3.37 2.44 -4.35
C HIS A 153 3.96 3.39 -3.32
N TRP A 154 3.12 3.89 -2.45
CA TRP A 154 3.52 4.68 -1.28
C TRP A 154 2.77 4.21 -0.04
N ILE A 155 3.50 4.05 1.06
CA ILE A 155 2.95 3.73 2.38
C ILE A 155 3.52 4.69 3.43
N PRO A 156 2.71 5.55 4.06
CA PRO A 156 3.09 6.24 5.29
C PRO A 156 2.87 5.31 6.48
N THR A 157 3.83 5.23 7.40
CA THR A 157 3.69 4.41 8.61
C THR A 157 4.31 5.09 9.83
N ARG A 158 3.79 4.79 11.02
CA ARG A 158 4.38 5.09 12.33
C ARG A 158 4.80 3.85 13.10
N GLU A 159 4.60 2.69 12.49
CA GLU A 159 4.90 1.40 13.09
C GLU A 159 6.40 1.06 12.94
N ALA A 160 7.28 1.86 13.57
CA ALA A 160 8.73 1.69 13.53
C ALA A 160 9.20 0.27 13.87
N GLN A 161 8.47 -0.41 14.78
CA GLN A 161 8.78 -1.76 15.21
C GLN A 161 8.79 -2.78 14.06
N PHE A 162 8.02 -2.55 12.98
CA PHE A 162 7.97 -3.46 11.83
C PHE A 162 9.05 -3.15 10.79
N LEU A 163 9.73 -2.01 10.91
CA LEU A 163 10.81 -1.60 9.99
C LEU A 163 12.21 -1.84 10.54
N LYS A 164 12.37 -2.03 11.86
CA LYS A 164 13.68 -2.12 12.52
C LYS A 164 14.60 -3.20 11.96
N ASN A 165 14.04 -4.31 11.52
CA ASN A 165 14.78 -5.47 11.01
C ASN A 165 14.67 -5.61 9.49
N ILE A 166 14.17 -4.57 8.79
CA ILE A 166 14.09 -4.56 7.34
C ILE A 166 15.25 -3.72 6.79
N ASP A 167 16.04 -4.32 5.94
CA ASP A 167 16.99 -3.58 5.13
C ASP A 167 16.24 -2.76 4.07
N PRO A 168 16.37 -1.42 4.04
CA PRO A 168 15.75 -0.59 3.02
C PRO A 168 16.08 -1.00 1.59
N ALA A 169 17.22 -1.64 1.34
CA ALA A 169 17.60 -2.15 0.03
C ALA A 169 16.70 -3.30 -0.46
N THR A 170 16.08 -4.04 0.46
CA THR A 170 15.16 -5.15 0.12
C THR A 170 13.74 -4.71 -0.18
N VAL A 171 13.41 -3.44 0.05
CA VAL A 171 12.10 -2.87 -0.26
C VAL A 171 11.90 -2.84 -1.78
N PRO A 172 10.80 -3.38 -2.33
CA PRO A 172 10.53 -3.38 -3.77
C PRO A 172 10.77 -2.01 -4.41
N ALA A 173 11.41 -1.99 -5.59
CA ALA A 173 11.86 -0.76 -6.24
C ALA A 173 10.73 0.25 -6.49
N ASN A 174 9.51 -0.24 -6.72
CA ASN A 174 8.30 0.54 -6.93
C ASN A 174 7.53 0.89 -5.65
N LEU A 175 8.07 0.58 -4.45
CA LEU A 175 7.48 0.94 -3.16
C LEU A 175 8.34 1.94 -2.41
N ILE A 176 7.70 2.97 -1.84
CA ILE A 176 8.32 3.88 -0.87
C ILE A 176 7.58 3.76 0.46
N ILE A 177 8.32 3.40 1.50
CA ILE A 177 7.82 3.39 2.88
C ILE A 177 8.30 4.68 3.54
N ARG A 178 7.40 5.60 3.85
CA ARG A 178 7.75 6.83 4.58
C ARG A 178 7.49 6.64 6.06
N MET A 179 8.58 6.49 6.82
CA MET A 179 8.52 6.44 8.27
C MET A 179 8.18 7.84 8.80
N SER A 180 7.01 7.98 9.42
CA SER A 180 6.49 9.25 9.88
C SER A 180 6.93 9.55 11.31
N SER A 181 7.43 10.76 11.59
CA SER A 181 7.75 11.23 12.93
C SER A 181 6.51 11.21 13.84
N HIS A 182 6.73 10.95 15.10
CA HIS A 182 5.65 10.76 16.06
C HIS A 182 5.08 12.07 16.59
N MET A 183 5.95 13.07 16.78
CA MET A 183 5.55 14.37 17.35
C MET A 183 5.47 15.44 16.26
N VAL A 184 4.61 16.44 16.46
CA VAL A 184 4.60 17.67 15.67
C VAL A 184 5.89 18.42 15.94
N ASP A 185 6.44 19.07 14.93
CA ASP A 185 7.74 19.79 14.95
C ASP A 185 8.96 18.94 15.31
N GLN A 186 8.82 17.60 15.31
CA GLN A 186 9.94 16.67 15.42
C GLN A 186 10.62 16.50 14.06
N GLY A 187 11.95 16.42 14.07
CA GLY A 187 12.76 16.13 12.87
C GLY A 187 12.53 14.72 12.31
N PRO A 188 13.11 14.43 11.13
CA PRO A 188 13.05 13.12 10.49
C PRO A 188 13.59 12.00 11.37
N VAL A 189 13.03 10.81 11.24
CA VAL A 189 13.52 9.60 11.88
C VAL A 189 14.86 9.21 11.25
N LYS A 190 15.90 8.92 12.06
CA LYS A 190 17.28 8.69 11.57
C LYS A 190 17.55 7.30 11.01
N PHE A 191 16.81 6.27 11.45
CA PHE A 191 17.10 4.87 11.09
C PHE A 191 16.47 4.42 9.77
N TRP A 192 15.73 5.30 9.09
CA TRP A 192 15.02 4.98 7.84
C TRP A 192 15.26 6.06 6.80
N PRO A 193 15.56 5.72 5.52
CA PRO A 193 15.98 6.69 4.51
C PRO A 193 14.83 7.57 3.99
N TRP A 194 13.58 7.09 4.01
CA TRP A 194 12.42 7.84 3.51
C TRP A 194 11.50 8.18 4.66
N THR A 195 11.38 9.46 4.95
CA THR A 195 10.66 9.93 6.14
C THR A 195 9.55 10.90 5.80
N SER A 196 8.68 11.15 6.78
CA SER A 196 7.80 12.30 6.77
C SER A 196 7.69 12.94 8.15
N THR A 197 7.52 14.24 8.17
CA THR A 197 7.40 15.08 9.36
C THR A 197 6.14 15.93 9.29
N VAL A 198 5.72 16.48 10.42
CA VAL A 198 4.61 17.44 10.51
C VAL A 198 5.09 18.67 11.24
N THR A 199 4.85 19.86 10.66
CA THR A 199 5.23 21.15 11.27
C THR A 199 4.01 22.03 11.55
N SER A 200 4.07 22.74 12.68
CA SER A 200 3.13 23.82 13.02
C SER A 200 3.73 25.22 12.74
N LYS A 201 5.05 25.28 12.45
CA LYS A 201 5.83 26.53 12.36
C LYS A 201 6.04 27.03 10.92
N GLY A 202 5.33 26.49 9.95
CA GLY A 202 5.59 26.78 8.53
C GLY A 202 6.68 25.88 7.93
N GLY A 203 7.11 26.16 6.68
CA GLY A 203 8.13 25.38 5.99
C GLY A 203 7.66 23.97 5.53
N ALA A 204 6.34 23.73 5.41
CA ALA A 204 5.83 22.50 4.84
C ALA A 204 6.24 22.38 3.36
N THR A 205 6.79 21.21 2.98
CA THR A 205 7.19 20.92 1.59
C THR A 205 6.05 20.34 0.76
N CYS A 206 4.99 19.84 1.40
CA CYS A 206 3.80 19.36 0.69
C CYS A 206 3.00 20.53 0.13
N PRO A 207 2.82 20.66 -1.20
CA PRO A 207 2.11 21.79 -1.80
C PRO A 207 0.58 21.68 -1.71
N ALA A 208 0.03 20.52 -1.34
CA ALA A 208 -1.41 20.26 -1.39
C ALA A 208 -2.28 21.29 -0.65
N PRO A 209 -1.92 21.84 0.52
CA PRO A 209 -2.72 22.89 1.18
C PRO A 209 -2.88 24.14 0.33
N LYS A 210 -1.85 24.51 -0.44
CA LYS A 210 -1.86 25.65 -1.35
C LYS A 210 -2.56 25.34 -2.71
N GLN A 211 -2.92 24.08 -2.94
CA GLN A 211 -3.52 23.58 -4.19
C GLN A 211 -4.95 23.06 -3.93
N GLY A 212 -5.72 23.75 -3.07
CA GLY A 212 -7.09 23.33 -2.74
C GLY A 212 -7.21 21.93 -2.13
N GLY A 213 -6.17 21.49 -1.39
CA GLY A 213 -6.10 20.17 -0.76
C GLY A 213 -5.80 19.03 -1.73
N LYS A 214 -5.35 19.29 -2.98
CA LYS A 214 -5.08 18.29 -4.02
C LYS A 214 -3.59 18.16 -4.32
N CYS A 215 -3.16 16.95 -4.68
CA CYS A 215 -1.77 16.71 -5.08
C CYS A 215 -1.43 17.26 -6.47
N LEU A 216 -2.42 17.45 -7.33
CA LEU A 216 -2.25 17.82 -8.74
C LEU A 216 -1.10 17.01 -9.39
N ASP A 217 -0.07 17.67 -9.94
CA ASP A 217 1.08 17.01 -10.58
C ASP A 217 2.20 16.62 -9.60
N CYS A 218 2.09 16.98 -8.32
CA CYS A 218 3.07 16.59 -7.31
C CYS A 218 3.04 15.08 -7.05
N ARG A 219 4.21 14.43 -7.16
CA ARG A 219 4.42 12.99 -6.89
C ARG A 219 5.50 12.73 -5.84
N ALA A 220 5.87 13.74 -5.05
CA ALA A 220 6.95 13.69 -4.05
C ALA A 220 6.82 12.49 -3.09
N CYS A 221 5.58 12.13 -2.69
CA CYS A 221 5.33 10.99 -1.79
C CYS A 221 5.76 9.65 -2.37
N TRP A 222 5.78 9.51 -3.70
CA TRP A 222 6.19 8.31 -4.44
C TRP A 222 7.63 8.37 -4.96
N THR A 223 8.39 9.42 -4.65
CA THR A 223 9.74 9.67 -5.22
C THR A 223 10.83 9.32 -4.21
N ARG A 224 11.69 8.35 -4.53
CA ARG A 224 12.78 7.87 -3.65
C ARG A 224 13.89 8.90 -3.43
N SER A 225 14.19 9.76 -4.40
CA SER A 225 15.20 10.83 -4.27
C SER A 225 14.83 11.91 -3.23
N ILE A 226 13.56 11.95 -2.81
CA ILE A 226 13.11 12.87 -1.75
C ILE A 226 13.16 12.14 -0.41
N ALA A 227 14.16 12.43 0.40
CA ALA A 227 14.36 11.77 1.69
C ALA A 227 13.24 12.07 2.70
N ASN A 228 12.79 13.32 2.82
CA ASN A 228 11.75 13.73 3.76
C ASN A 228 10.65 14.56 3.11
N ILE A 229 9.40 14.31 3.49
CA ILE A 229 8.26 15.16 3.17
C ILE A 229 7.78 15.82 4.46
N ASN A 230 7.75 17.16 4.49
CA ASN A 230 7.22 17.91 5.62
C ASN A 230 5.79 18.38 5.33
N TYR A 231 4.84 17.92 6.14
CA TYR A 231 3.43 18.30 6.05
C TYR A 231 3.11 19.41 7.04
N GLY A 232 2.21 20.31 6.66
CA GLY A 232 1.61 21.25 7.63
C GLY A 232 0.70 20.51 8.61
N LYS A 233 0.67 20.97 9.86
CA LYS A 233 -0.30 20.49 10.85
C LYS A 233 -1.72 20.89 10.41
N HIS A 234 -2.64 19.94 10.45
CA HIS A 234 -4.07 20.13 10.14
C HIS A 234 -4.87 20.45 11.39
#